data_e95324a5f7c1b01d6b5a6860dc9b3482
#
_entry.id   e95324a5f7c1b01d6b5a6860dc9b3482
#
_cell.length_a   1.000
_cell.length_b   1.000
_cell.length_c   1.000
_cell.angle_alpha   90.00
_cell.angle_beta   90.00
_cell.angle_gamma   90.00
#
_symmetry.space_group_name_H-M   'P 1'
#
loop_
_entity.id
_entity.type
_entity.pdbx_description
1 polymer ?
#
loop_
_entity_poly.entity_id
_entity_poly.type
_entity_poly.pdbx_seq_one_letter_code
_entity_poly.pdbx_strand_id
1 'polypeptide(L)'
;MMKKIFTDKYIPFGSQYYRAPSPLRDEWESDLKNMSDLGFNTVKFWVQWRWNNPAEGKFYFDDIDQLMDIAEKYKLRVMLNTIFDVAPAWIYQKYPDASMVTLIGRQIGPQTQPHRQIGGLGYCFNHDGVIGHFFNFLTETIKRYKDHPALEIWNVGSEPELTSSMAEIRLYADNHEKMGDMLCYCDNCKRKFKVWLNYKYKSIEKLNESWNRNYQSFDEIEIPKTRNTFNDIIDWRMFFVHILGENVKKRFEVAQKEDKGKHPLMCHHVFIQGFPITSTANDPWNVGKYGDLHGFTQMDDAMMIDVLRSCAKGKPVISAEMLMLMGYTLDIPRFIDENDIKRLIFRGVAGNLKGFIFWQYRPEILGREAPTWGLTTLDGKETPWLKAFSNIGRVLQKNAEFLWNAEPVKAEAALLYNPENQIFAWASTGNEKNATNSLLGVHKALYEHNINVDFIHPDEIKIEILKNYKVLYIPFPYVLDETICSKIKQWVNDGGVLIGECYFAGWNIEH
;
A
#
# COMPACT_ATOMS: atom_id res chain seq x y z
N MET A 1 26.96 1.85 -0.18
CA MET A 1 26.74 1.85 1.30
C MET A 1 25.31 2.25 1.52
N MET A 2 24.48 1.38 2.14
CA MET A 2 23.15 1.79 2.57
C MET A 2 23.28 2.93 3.59
N LYS A 3 22.49 3.99 3.42
CA LYS A 3 22.36 5.08 4.40
C LYS A 3 21.96 4.44 5.72
N LYS A 4 22.62 4.80 6.82
CA LYS A 4 22.26 4.28 8.13
C LYS A 4 20.86 4.82 8.45
N ILE A 5 19.84 3.97 8.36
CA ILE A 5 18.44 4.38 8.43
C ILE A 5 18.10 4.80 9.85
N PHE A 6 18.63 4.11 10.85
CA PHE A 6 18.49 4.47 12.25
C PHE A 6 19.85 4.71 12.90
N THR A 7 19.91 5.66 13.84
CA THR A 7 21.15 6.03 14.53
C THR A 7 21.63 4.99 15.54
N ASP A 8 20.71 4.21 16.08
CA ASP A 8 20.92 3.07 16.95
C ASP A 8 20.33 1.78 16.35
N LYS A 9 20.84 0.67 16.78
CA LYS A 9 20.43 -0.64 16.32
C LYS A 9 19.20 -1.07 17.11
N TYR A 10 18.01 -0.61 16.73
CA TYR A 10 16.76 -1.05 17.33
C TYR A 10 15.79 -1.60 16.27
N ILE A 11 14.92 -2.50 16.68
CA ILE A 11 13.81 -2.97 15.88
C ILE A 11 12.58 -2.16 16.30
N PRO A 12 11.97 -1.35 15.41
CA PRO A 12 10.69 -0.69 15.69
C PRO A 12 9.66 -1.72 16.14
N PHE A 13 9.20 -1.60 17.38
CA PHE A 13 8.20 -2.49 17.95
C PHE A 13 7.20 -1.67 18.75
N GLY A 14 5.97 -1.63 18.28
CA GLY A 14 4.99 -0.75 18.88
C GLY A 14 3.60 -0.90 18.31
N SER A 15 2.80 0.13 18.44
CA SER A 15 1.42 0.09 18.00
C SER A 15 0.96 1.41 17.39
N GLN A 16 0.01 1.32 16.49
CA GLN A 16 -0.86 2.43 16.14
C GLN A 16 -1.61 2.86 17.40
N TYR A 17 -1.69 4.17 17.65
CA TYR A 17 -2.37 4.68 18.84
C TYR A 17 -3.47 5.68 18.51
N TYR A 18 -3.15 6.78 17.83
CA TYR A 18 -4.11 7.87 17.63
C TYR A 18 -4.59 7.95 16.18
N ARG A 19 -5.91 7.90 16.03
CA ARG A 19 -6.64 8.25 14.81
C ARG A 19 -7.87 9.08 15.22
N ALA A 20 -7.80 10.40 15.03
CA ALA A 20 -8.79 11.34 15.54
C ALA A 20 -10.24 10.87 15.30
N PRO A 21 -11.12 10.96 16.30
CA PRO A 21 -10.92 11.51 17.63
C PRO A 21 -10.57 10.47 18.72
N SER A 22 -10.12 9.29 18.35
CA SER A 22 -9.84 8.19 19.29
C SER A 22 -8.34 7.89 19.39
N PRO A 23 -7.83 7.53 20.59
CA PRO A 23 -8.47 7.59 21.92
C PRO A 23 -8.71 9.02 22.43
N LEU A 24 -9.45 9.16 23.52
CA LEU A 24 -9.76 10.46 24.14
C LEU A 24 -8.53 11.08 24.80
N ARG A 25 -8.50 12.41 24.89
CA ARG A 25 -7.31 13.17 25.33
C ARG A 25 -6.86 12.82 26.75
N ASP A 26 -7.75 12.55 27.65
CA ASP A 26 -7.48 12.19 29.04
C ASP A 26 -6.87 10.78 29.22
N GLU A 27 -6.91 9.98 28.16
CA GLU A 27 -6.33 8.63 28.12
C GLU A 27 -4.87 8.63 27.64
N TRP A 28 -4.42 9.66 26.89
CA TRP A 28 -3.16 9.66 26.14
C TRP A 28 -1.93 9.44 27.02
N GLU A 29 -1.85 10.17 28.12
CA GLU A 29 -0.67 10.10 29.00
C GLU A 29 -0.51 8.73 29.65
N SER A 30 -1.60 8.17 30.17
CA SER A 30 -1.58 6.86 30.79
C SER A 30 -1.26 5.74 29.81
N ASP A 31 -1.81 5.82 28.60
CA ASP A 31 -1.59 4.80 27.57
C ASP A 31 -0.16 4.81 27.02
N LEU A 32 0.39 5.99 26.69
CA LEU A 32 1.76 6.08 26.19
C LEU A 32 2.79 5.70 27.25
N LYS A 33 2.52 6.07 28.51
CA LYS A 33 3.32 5.59 29.65
C LYS A 33 3.30 4.07 29.74
N ASN A 34 2.12 3.48 29.68
CA ASN A 34 1.96 2.02 29.77
C ASN A 34 2.64 1.30 28.57
N MET A 35 2.54 1.83 27.35
CA MET A 35 3.30 1.29 26.20
C MET A 35 4.81 1.25 26.50
N SER A 36 5.36 2.35 27.03
CA SER A 36 6.79 2.43 27.38
C SER A 36 7.15 1.42 28.46
N ASP A 37 6.36 1.32 29.54
CA ASP A 37 6.59 0.38 30.64
C ASP A 37 6.53 -1.09 30.17
N LEU A 38 5.70 -1.39 29.20
CA LEU A 38 5.60 -2.70 28.56
C LEU A 38 6.76 -3.01 27.59
N GLY A 39 7.64 -2.05 27.33
CA GLY A 39 8.78 -2.21 26.44
C GLY A 39 8.50 -1.97 24.96
N PHE A 40 7.40 -1.35 24.63
CA PHE A 40 7.20 -0.78 23.30
C PHE A 40 8.15 0.40 23.14
N ASN A 41 8.75 0.55 21.98
CA ASN A 41 9.72 1.60 21.70
C ASN A 41 9.24 2.55 20.59
N THR A 42 8.14 2.21 19.91
CA THR A 42 7.61 2.97 18.77
C THR A 42 6.10 3.12 18.89
N VAL A 43 5.60 4.30 18.58
CA VAL A 43 4.18 4.58 18.48
C VAL A 43 3.89 5.24 17.13
N LYS A 44 2.77 4.90 16.50
CA LYS A 44 2.33 5.48 15.23
C LYS A 44 1.14 6.37 15.47
N PHE A 45 1.22 7.64 15.05
CA PHE A 45 0.12 8.60 15.07
C PHE A 45 -0.33 8.95 13.66
N TRP A 46 -1.60 9.28 13.52
CA TRP A 46 -2.19 9.69 12.26
C TRP A 46 -2.47 11.20 12.24
N VAL A 47 -1.84 11.90 11.32
CA VAL A 47 -2.20 13.27 10.95
C VAL A 47 -3.17 13.18 9.78
N GLN A 48 -4.42 13.58 10.02
CA GLN A 48 -5.52 13.35 9.09
C GLN A 48 -5.93 14.65 8.41
N TRP A 49 -5.90 14.67 7.08
CA TRP A 49 -6.15 15.89 6.34
C TRP A 49 -7.48 16.57 6.71
N ARG A 50 -8.58 15.82 6.77
CA ARG A 50 -9.89 16.37 7.11
C ARG A 50 -9.96 16.93 8.54
N TRP A 51 -9.32 16.26 9.49
CA TRP A 51 -9.32 16.66 10.89
C TRP A 51 -8.38 17.84 11.17
N ASN A 52 -7.16 17.72 10.66
CA ASN A 52 -6.10 18.67 10.95
C ASN A 52 -6.07 19.89 9.99
N ASN A 53 -6.95 19.94 8.97
CA ASN A 53 -7.13 21.08 8.08
C ASN A 53 -8.62 21.45 7.91
N PRO A 54 -9.30 21.91 8.99
CA PRO A 54 -10.75 22.09 9.01
C PRO A 54 -11.28 23.20 8.11
N ALA A 55 -10.43 24.15 7.71
CA ALA A 55 -10.75 25.20 6.76
C ALA A 55 -9.52 25.56 5.91
N GLU A 56 -9.73 26.19 4.75
CA GLU A 56 -8.63 26.61 3.88
C GLU A 56 -7.63 27.49 4.62
N GLY A 57 -6.34 27.10 4.57
CA GLY A 57 -5.26 27.81 5.25
C GLY A 57 -5.26 27.75 6.79
N LYS A 58 -6.19 26.99 7.40
CA LYS A 58 -6.23 26.80 8.84
C LYS A 58 -5.85 25.37 9.18
N PHE A 59 -4.84 25.21 10.01
CA PHE A 59 -4.36 23.93 10.49
C PHE A 59 -4.62 23.79 11.98
N TYR A 60 -5.04 22.60 12.40
CA TYR A 60 -5.25 22.21 13.78
C TYR A 60 -4.31 21.06 14.11
N PHE A 61 -3.28 21.34 14.88
CA PHE A 61 -2.26 20.35 15.24
C PHE A 61 -2.13 20.13 16.76
N ASP A 62 -2.97 20.77 17.58
CA ASP A 62 -2.85 20.74 19.05
C ASP A 62 -2.90 19.34 19.63
N ASP A 63 -3.64 18.43 19.00
CA ASP A 63 -3.74 17.02 19.38
C ASP A 63 -2.41 16.29 19.11
N ILE A 64 -1.87 16.45 17.92
CA ILE A 64 -0.60 15.83 17.53
C ILE A 64 0.58 16.44 18.30
N ASP A 65 0.57 17.75 18.52
CA ASP A 65 1.61 18.43 19.33
C ASP A 65 1.71 17.80 20.72
N GLN A 66 0.57 17.68 21.40
CA GLN A 66 0.51 17.08 22.74
C GLN A 66 0.94 15.60 22.72
N LEU A 67 0.52 14.82 21.72
CA LEU A 67 0.90 13.42 21.59
C LEU A 67 2.41 13.26 21.33
N MET A 68 3.00 14.14 20.53
CA MET A 68 4.44 14.16 20.28
C MET A 68 5.22 14.43 21.56
N ASP A 69 4.79 15.44 22.35
CA ASP A 69 5.42 15.79 23.63
C ASP A 69 5.32 14.64 24.65
N ILE A 70 4.15 13.98 24.73
CA ILE A 70 3.97 12.80 25.60
C ILE A 70 4.86 11.64 25.15
N ALA A 71 4.97 11.40 23.85
CA ALA A 71 5.85 10.37 23.32
C ALA A 71 7.33 10.64 23.67
N GLU A 72 7.78 11.88 23.53
CA GLU A 72 9.12 12.29 23.97
C GLU A 72 9.33 12.06 25.46
N LYS A 73 8.38 12.48 26.29
CA LYS A 73 8.42 12.32 27.77
C LYS A 73 8.63 10.86 28.16
N TYR A 74 7.97 9.93 27.48
CA TYR A 74 8.08 8.50 27.75
C TYR A 74 9.08 7.75 26.86
N LYS A 75 9.91 8.49 26.10
CA LYS A 75 10.97 7.94 25.24
C LYS A 75 10.45 6.97 24.17
N LEU A 76 9.23 7.18 23.71
CA LEU A 76 8.68 6.52 22.55
C LEU A 76 9.10 7.25 21.29
N ARG A 77 9.58 6.51 20.29
CA ARG A 77 9.85 7.06 18.96
C ARG A 77 8.57 7.11 18.15
N VAL A 78 8.41 8.14 17.36
CA VAL A 78 7.17 8.35 16.62
C VAL A 78 7.35 8.04 15.14
N MET A 79 6.49 7.14 14.64
CA MET A 79 6.18 7.04 13.22
C MET A 79 4.99 7.96 12.95
N LEU A 80 5.24 9.10 12.31
CA LEU A 80 4.18 10.04 11.99
C LEU A 80 3.61 9.74 10.61
N ASN A 81 2.34 9.33 10.60
CA ASN A 81 1.64 8.88 9.40
C ASN A 81 0.69 9.96 8.89
N THR A 82 0.84 10.34 7.63
CA THR A 82 -0.05 11.31 6.99
C THR A 82 -1.15 10.61 6.21
N ILE A 83 -2.39 10.90 6.56
CA ILE A 83 -3.60 10.31 5.97
C ILE A 83 -4.34 11.34 5.14
N PHE A 84 -4.53 10.99 3.88
CA PHE A 84 -5.17 11.85 2.88
C PHE A 84 -6.46 11.27 2.31
N ASP A 85 -6.90 10.14 2.81
CA ASP A 85 -8.03 9.39 2.24
C ASP A 85 -9.32 10.21 2.24
N VAL A 86 -9.45 11.14 3.18
CA VAL A 86 -10.62 12.00 3.27
C VAL A 86 -10.23 13.45 3.18
N ALA A 87 -10.66 14.10 2.10
CA ALA A 87 -10.51 15.54 1.97
C ALA A 87 -11.41 16.30 2.95
N PRO A 88 -10.97 17.49 3.42
CA PRO A 88 -11.80 18.38 4.21
C PRO A 88 -13.10 18.78 3.49
N ALA A 89 -14.16 19.05 4.24
CA ALA A 89 -15.46 19.42 3.69
C ALA A 89 -15.40 20.66 2.78
N TRP A 90 -14.56 21.64 3.14
CA TRP A 90 -14.38 22.87 2.36
C TRP A 90 -13.80 22.62 0.95
N ILE A 91 -13.09 21.52 0.71
CA ILE A 91 -12.60 21.13 -0.61
C ILE A 91 -13.77 20.94 -1.59
N TYR A 92 -14.82 20.23 -1.16
CA TYR A 92 -16.00 19.97 -2.02
C TYR A 92 -16.87 21.21 -2.22
N GLN A 93 -16.80 22.17 -1.29
CA GLN A 93 -17.45 23.48 -1.45
C GLN A 93 -16.69 24.35 -2.45
N LYS A 94 -15.36 24.32 -2.39
CA LYS A 94 -14.50 25.09 -3.30
C LYS A 94 -14.46 24.50 -4.72
N TYR A 95 -14.47 23.17 -4.82
CA TYR A 95 -14.36 22.42 -6.07
C TYR A 95 -15.53 21.43 -6.20
N PRO A 96 -16.67 21.87 -6.78
CA PRO A 96 -17.85 20.99 -6.93
C PRO A 96 -17.61 19.75 -7.77
N ASP A 97 -16.61 19.77 -8.65
CA ASP A 97 -16.17 18.67 -9.51
C ASP A 97 -15.03 17.82 -8.91
N ALA A 98 -14.70 18.04 -7.63
CA ALA A 98 -13.63 17.29 -6.95
C ALA A 98 -13.95 15.81 -6.73
N SER A 99 -15.23 15.44 -6.70
CA SER A 99 -15.64 14.08 -6.39
C SER A 99 -15.23 13.07 -7.46
N MET A 100 -14.88 11.85 -7.01
CA MET A 100 -14.81 10.71 -7.92
C MET A 100 -16.20 10.40 -8.48
N VAL A 101 -16.23 9.89 -9.71
CA VAL A 101 -17.48 9.54 -10.41
C VAL A 101 -17.39 8.10 -10.89
N THR A 102 -18.44 7.32 -10.62
CA THR A 102 -18.53 5.94 -11.12
C THR A 102 -18.82 5.89 -12.62
N LEU A 103 -18.66 4.70 -13.22
CA LEU A 103 -19.01 4.48 -14.64
C LEU A 103 -20.45 4.90 -14.98
N ILE A 104 -21.42 4.70 -14.08
CA ILE A 104 -22.83 5.08 -14.26
C ILE A 104 -23.13 6.52 -13.84
N GLY A 105 -22.11 7.33 -13.55
CA GLY A 105 -22.28 8.76 -13.25
C GLY A 105 -22.58 9.10 -11.79
N ARG A 106 -22.57 8.14 -10.86
CA ARG A 106 -22.76 8.40 -9.43
C ARG A 106 -21.52 9.10 -8.84
N GLN A 107 -21.72 10.23 -8.20
CA GLN A 107 -20.66 10.90 -7.45
C GLN A 107 -20.38 10.19 -6.12
N ILE A 108 -19.11 9.99 -5.80
CA ILE A 108 -18.65 9.41 -4.55
C ILE A 108 -18.21 10.53 -3.62
N GLY A 109 -19.03 10.83 -2.63
CA GLY A 109 -18.72 11.79 -1.58
C GLY A 109 -18.25 11.08 -0.29
N PRO A 110 -17.71 11.83 0.67
CA PRO A 110 -17.23 11.26 1.94
C PRO A 110 -18.29 10.49 2.73
N GLN A 111 -19.57 10.90 2.63
CA GLN A 111 -20.67 10.27 3.34
C GLN A 111 -21.14 8.96 2.71
N THR A 112 -20.75 8.68 1.48
CA THR A 112 -21.12 7.42 0.82
C THR A 112 -20.25 6.25 1.28
N GLN A 113 -19.25 6.53 2.09
CA GLN A 113 -18.29 5.55 2.57
C GLN A 113 -18.45 5.31 4.08
N PRO A 114 -18.50 4.04 4.53
CA PRO A 114 -18.67 3.71 5.95
C PRO A 114 -17.41 3.89 6.79
N HIS A 115 -16.42 4.61 6.33
CA HIS A 115 -15.22 4.89 7.08
C HIS A 115 -15.48 6.00 8.06
N ARG A 116 -15.78 5.59 9.19
CA ARG A 116 -16.16 6.13 10.42
C ARG A 116 -15.84 7.60 10.71
N GLN A 117 -15.03 7.88 11.68
CA GLN A 117 -14.82 9.20 12.28
C GLN A 117 -14.54 10.31 11.26
N ILE A 118 -13.93 9.98 10.17
CA ILE A 118 -13.45 10.94 9.16
C ILE A 118 -14.12 10.82 7.80
N GLY A 119 -15.03 9.85 7.63
CA GLY A 119 -15.61 9.52 6.33
C GLY A 119 -14.67 8.68 5.47
N GLY A 120 -14.87 8.61 4.18
CA GLY A 120 -14.05 7.83 3.25
C GLY A 120 -13.45 8.68 2.14
N LEU A 121 -12.78 8.03 1.17
CA LEU A 121 -12.35 8.65 -0.06
C LEU A 121 -13.52 9.32 -0.76
N GLY A 122 -13.26 10.13 -1.72
CA GLY A 122 -14.30 10.76 -2.50
C GLY A 122 -13.78 11.78 -3.48
N TYR A 123 -12.55 12.29 -3.27
CA TYR A 123 -11.93 13.23 -4.18
C TYR A 123 -11.13 12.52 -5.28
N CYS A 124 -11.10 13.14 -6.44
CA CYS A 124 -10.37 12.63 -7.60
C CYS A 124 -8.88 12.97 -7.51
N PHE A 125 -8.00 11.97 -7.61
CA PHE A 125 -6.53 12.15 -7.66
C PHE A 125 -6.06 12.95 -8.88
N ASN A 126 -6.89 13.10 -9.90
CA ASN A 126 -6.59 13.86 -11.11
C ASN A 126 -7.11 15.30 -11.09
N HIS A 127 -7.71 15.74 -9.99
CA HIS A 127 -8.16 17.13 -9.84
C HIS A 127 -7.02 18.00 -9.30
N ASP A 128 -6.43 18.84 -10.18
CA ASP A 128 -5.20 19.59 -9.87
C ASP A 128 -5.32 20.51 -8.63
N GLY A 129 -6.47 21.19 -8.47
CA GLY A 129 -6.72 22.06 -7.31
C GLY A 129 -6.75 21.28 -5.98
N VAL A 130 -7.43 20.13 -5.96
CA VAL A 130 -7.49 19.26 -4.77
C VAL A 130 -6.11 18.76 -4.41
N ILE A 131 -5.37 18.27 -5.40
CA ILE A 131 -4.01 17.74 -5.21
C ILE A 131 -3.04 18.84 -4.77
N GLY A 132 -3.19 20.07 -5.22
CA GLY A 132 -2.44 21.21 -4.73
C GLY A 132 -2.62 21.43 -3.21
N HIS A 133 -3.84 21.40 -2.72
CA HIS A 133 -4.14 21.52 -1.29
C HIS A 133 -3.65 20.30 -0.48
N PHE A 134 -3.75 19.12 -1.02
CA PHE A 134 -3.21 17.90 -0.45
C PHE A 134 -1.69 18.03 -0.18
N PHE A 135 -0.91 18.41 -1.19
CA PHE A 135 0.53 18.58 -1.01
C PHE A 135 0.91 19.77 -0.12
N ASN A 136 0.09 20.82 -0.09
CA ASN A 136 0.27 21.89 0.86
C ASN A 136 0.09 21.40 2.31
N PHE A 137 -0.93 20.59 2.58
CA PHE A 137 -1.12 20.02 3.91
C PHE A 137 0.06 19.11 4.32
N LEU A 138 0.55 18.27 3.42
CA LEU A 138 1.74 17.45 3.67
C LEU A 138 2.96 18.33 3.99
N THR A 139 3.16 19.39 3.21
CA THR A 139 4.25 20.35 3.43
C THR A 139 4.20 20.99 4.82
N GLU A 140 3.04 21.49 5.23
CA GLU A 140 2.87 22.13 6.53
C GLU A 140 3.04 21.14 7.69
N THR A 141 2.56 19.91 7.54
CA THR A 141 2.78 18.84 8.51
C THR A 141 4.27 18.55 8.70
N ILE A 142 5.02 18.39 7.61
CA ILE A 142 6.46 18.09 7.70
C ILE A 142 7.23 19.27 8.29
N LYS A 143 6.95 20.48 7.86
CA LYS A 143 7.60 21.69 8.44
C LYS A 143 7.41 21.78 9.95
N ARG A 144 6.23 21.39 10.45
CA ARG A 144 5.92 21.47 11.87
C ARG A 144 6.70 20.47 12.71
N TYR A 145 6.81 19.22 12.24
CA TYR A 145 7.31 18.13 13.09
C TYR A 145 8.73 17.66 12.77
N LYS A 146 9.35 18.07 11.66
CA LYS A 146 10.69 17.61 11.24
C LYS A 146 11.82 17.88 12.23
N ASP A 147 11.63 18.76 13.19
CA ASP A 147 12.61 19.09 14.21
C ASP A 147 12.22 18.57 15.60
N HIS A 148 11.10 17.84 15.70
CA HIS A 148 10.63 17.29 16.97
C HIS A 148 11.46 16.07 17.36
N PRO A 149 12.00 16.01 18.62
CA PRO A 149 12.95 14.96 19.01
C PRO A 149 12.35 13.54 19.07
N ALA A 150 11.04 13.40 19.24
CA ALA A 150 10.38 12.10 19.22
C ALA A 150 10.18 11.53 17.80
N LEU A 151 10.28 12.37 16.75
CA LEU A 151 10.07 11.91 15.39
C LEU A 151 11.20 10.98 14.93
N GLU A 152 10.86 9.80 14.45
CA GLU A 152 11.82 8.83 13.92
C GLU A 152 11.58 8.49 12.46
N ILE A 153 10.33 8.33 12.04
CA ILE A 153 9.95 7.88 10.69
C ILE A 153 8.80 8.72 10.16
N TRP A 154 8.94 9.20 8.94
CA TRP A 154 7.81 9.70 8.16
C TRP A 154 7.14 8.56 7.40
N ASN A 155 5.86 8.29 7.66
CA ASN A 155 5.02 7.50 6.79
C ASN A 155 4.16 8.44 5.93
N VAL A 156 4.60 8.68 4.69
CA VAL A 156 3.99 9.67 3.79
C VAL A 156 2.69 9.20 3.14
N GLY A 157 2.19 8.04 3.53
CA GLY A 157 0.91 7.51 3.12
C GLY A 157 0.67 6.12 3.66
N SER A 158 -0.55 5.89 4.12
CA SER A 158 -1.03 4.59 4.56
C SER A 158 -1.94 4.05 3.47
N GLU A 159 -1.63 2.85 2.97
CA GLU A 159 -2.44 2.10 2.01
C GLU A 159 -2.95 2.95 0.82
N PRO A 160 -2.06 3.66 0.08
CA PRO A 160 -2.53 4.48 -1.03
C PRO A 160 -3.18 3.61 -2.09
N GLU A 161 -4.47 3.86 -2.34
CA GLU A 161 -5.26 3.10 -3.30
C GLU A 161 -6.29 4.02 -3.99
N LEU A 162 -6.71 3.66 -5.20
CA LEU A 162 -7.73 4.40 -5.95
C LEU A 162 -9.10 4.28 -5.28
N THR A 163 -9.46 3.08 -4.86
CA THR A 163 -10.64 2.83 -4.04
C THR A 163 -10.17 2.57 -2.63
N SER A 164 -10.79 3.18 -1.65
CA SER A 164 -10.44 2.92 -0.27
C SER A 164 -10.59 1.43 0.08
N SER A 165 -10.03 1.05 1.22
CA SER A 165 -10.19 -0.26 1.86
C SER A 165 -11.66 -0.69 2.05
N MET A 166 -12.59 -0.14 1.30
CA MET A 166 -14.00 -0.45 1.35
C MET A 166 -14.32 -1.66 0.51
N ALA A 167 -14.60 -2.74 1.22
CA ALA A 167 -14.96 -4.02 0.63
C ALA A 167 -16.03 -3.91 -0.47
N GLU A 168 -17.00 -3.00 -0.33
CA GLU A 168 -18.09 -2.86 -1.29
C GLU A 168 -17.64 -2.40 -2.67
N ILE A 169 -16.85 -1.31 -2.75
CA ILE A 169 -16.39 -0.80 -4.04
C ILE A 169 -15.39 -1.77 -4.70
N ARG A 170 -14.57 -2.45 -3.91
CA ARG A 170 -13.65 -3.48 -4.43
C ARG A 170 -14.38 -4.69 -5.01
N LEU A 171 -15.42 -5.14 -4.31
CA LEU A 171 -16.25 -6.25 -4.78
C LEU A 171 -16.93 -5.95 -6.11
N TYR A 172 -17.23 -4.69 -6.39
CA TYR A 172 -17.83 -4.28 -7.67
C TYR A 172 -16.87 -4.42 -8.85
N ALA A 173 -15.60 -4.18 -8.63
CA ALA A 173 -14.60 -4.37 -9.69
C ALA A 173 -14.40 -5.85 -10.06
N ASP A 174 -14.60 -6.75 -9.11
CA ASP A 174 -14.49 -8.20 -9.31
C ASP A 174 -15.76 -8.84 -9.90
N ASN A 175 -16.86 -8.11 -9.91
CA ASN A 175 -18.14 -8.60 -10.40
C ASN A 175 -18.54 -7.89 -11.70
N HIS A 176 -18.61 -8.66 -12.78
CA HIS A 176 -19.00 -8.16 -14.10
C HIS A 176 -20.30 -7.35 -14.10
N GLU A 177 -21.32 -7.83 -13.37
CA GLU A 177 -22.64 -7.20 -13.31
C GLU A 177 -22.61 -5.86 -12.57
N LYS A 178 -21.58 -5.62 -11.74
CA LYS A 178 -21.43 -4.42 -10.91
C LYS A 178 -20.38 -3.43 -11.43
N MET A 179 -19.91 -3.59 -12.63
CA MET A 179 -18.93 -2.69 -13.26
C MET A 179 -19.36 -1.21 -13.24
N GLY A 180 -20.67 -0.95 -13.15
CA GLY A 180 -21.22 0.40 -13.03
C GLY A 180 -20.65 1.23 -11.87
N ASP A 181 -20.17 0.60 -10.81
CA ASP A 181 -19.56 1.28 -9.67
C ASP A 181 -18.05 1.49 -9.80
N MET A 182 -17.42 1.07 -10.89
CA MET A 182 -15.99 1.26 -11.13
C MET A 182 -15.61 2.75 -11.16
N LEU A 183 -14.48 3.08 -10.56
CA LEU A 183 -13.92 4.43 -10.48
C LEU A 183 -12.67 4.56 -11.39
N CYS A 184 -12.29 5.75 -11.80
CA CYS A 184 -12.98 7.03 -11.70
C CYS A 184 -13.28 7.56 -13.12
N TYR A 185 -14.52 7.87 -13.42
CA TYR A 185 -14.99 8.34 -14.74
C TYR A 185 -15.31 9.85 -14.76
N CYS A 186 -14.75 10.64 -13.85
CA CYS A 186 -14.89 12.11 -13.89
C CYS A 186 -14.12 12.72 -15.08
N ASP A 187 -14.46 13.95 -15.44
CA ASP A 187 -13.87 14.60 -16.63
C ASP A 187 -12.37 14.87 -16.47
N ASN A 188 -11.88 15.10 -15.24
CA ASN A 188 -10.44 15.22 -14.97
C ASN A 188 -9.69 13.94 -15.32
N CYS A 189 -10.24 12.77 -14.96
CA CYS A 189 -9.65 11.47 -15.33
C CYS A 189 -9.67 11.24 -16.82
N LYS A 190 -10.81 11.51 -17.50
CA LYS A 190 -10.93 11.33 -18.94
C LYS A 190 -9.94 12.20 -19.71
N ARG A 191 -9.79 13.47 -19.31
CA ARG A 191 -8.82 14.40 -19.90
C ARG A 191 -7.38 13.92 -19.71
N LYS A 192 -6.98 13.57 -18.48
CA LYS A 192 -5.61 13.13 -18.20
C LYS A 192 -5.29 11.76 -18.80
N PHE A 193 -6.27 10.90 -18.99
CA PHE A 193 -6.07 9.63 -19.70
C PHE A 193 -5.65 9.85 -21.15
N LYS A 194 -6.31 10.73 -21.88
CA LYS A 194 -5.94 11.07 -23.26
C LYS A 194 -4.52 11.62 -23.36
N VAL A 195 -4.11 12.45 -22.39
CA VAL A 195 -2.72 12.93 -22.29
C VAL A 195 -1.73 11.78 -22.04
N TRP A 196 -2.09 10.86 -21.15
CA TRP A 196 -1.28 9.69 -20.83
C TRP A 196 -1.14 8.74 -22.02
N LEU A 197 -2.23 8.51 -22.78
CA LEU A 197 -2.19 7.72 -24.01
C LEU A 197 -1.26 8.33 -25.05
N ASN A 198 -1.31 9.66 -25.24
CA ASN A 198 -0.38 10.35 -26.14
C ASN A 198 1.08 10.19 -25.69
N TYR A 199 1.32 10.21 -24.37
CA TYR A 199 2.66 9.92 -23.85
C TYR A 199 3.07 8.45 -24.07
N LYS A 200 2.16 7.48 -23.87
CA LYS A 200 2.43 6.04 -24.06
C LYS A 200 2.71 5.69 -25.52
N TYR A 201 1.80 6.05 -26.41
CA TYR A 201 1.81 5.62 -27.81
C TYR A 201 2.58 6.56 -28.73
N LYS A 202 2.79 7.83 -28.38
CA LYS A 202 3.46 8.89 -29.15
C LYS A 202 2.72 9.33 -30.42
N SER A 203 1.93 8.47 -31.06
CA SER A 203 1.11 8.82 -32.21
C SER A 203 -0.24 8.10 -32.18
N ILE A 204 -1.22 8.66 -32.87
CA ILE A 204 -2.56 8.08 -32.94
C ILE A 204 -2.57 6.79 -33.78
N GLU A 205 -1.69 6.68 -34.76
CA GLU A 205 -1.56 5.50 -35.61
C GLU A 205 -1.13 4.29 -34.77
N LYS A 206 -0.15 4.43 -33.88
CA LYS A 206 0.30 3.38 -32.98
C LYS A 206 -0.78 2.97 -31.98
N LEU A 207 -1.55 3.92 -31.46
CA LEU A 207 -2.69 3.59 -30.62
C LEU A 207 -3.75 2.83 -31.41
N ASN A 208 -4.07 3.28 -32.62
CA ASN A 208 -5.03 2.61 -33.49
C ASN A 208 -4.63 1.18 -33.82
N GLU A 209 -3.34 0.96 -34.10
CA GLU A 209 -2.78 -0.37 -34.30
C GLU A 209 -2.99 -1.25 -33.05
N SER A 210 -2.55 -0.78 -31.89
CA SER A 210 -2.67 -1.51 -30.62
C SER A 210 -4.14 -1.81 -30.22
N TRP A 211 -5.05 -0.85 -30.43
CA TRP A 211 -6.45 -0.99 -30.02
C TRP A 211 -7.36 -1.55 -31.11
N ASN A 212 -6.86 -1.75 -32.33
CA ASN A 212 -7.67 -2.07 -33.51
C ASN A 212 -8.79 -1.03 -33.72
N ARG A 213 -8.41 0.26 -33.78
CA ARG A 213 -9.30 1.40 -33.96
C ARG A 213 -8.84 2.26 -35.14
N ASN A 214 -9.61 3.29 -35.47
CA ASN A 214 -9.31 4.24 -36.54
C ASN A 214 -9.65 5.67 -36.13
N TYR A 215 -9.14 6.10 -34.97
CA TYR A 215 -9.25 7.48 -34.51
C TYR A 215 -8.35 8.41 -35.36
N GLN A 216 -8.78 9.64 -35.56
CA GLN A 216 -7.96 10.66 -36.24
C GLN A 216 -7.12 11.47 -35.26
N SER A 217 -7.51 11.50 -34.00
CA SER A 217 -6.79 12.22 -32.93
C SER A 217 -7.05 11.61 -31.57
N PHE A 218 -6.18 11.92 -30.59
CA PHE A 218 -6.39 11.52 -29.19
C PHE A 218 -7.65 12.15 -28.57
N ASP A 219 -8.15 13.26 -29.12
CA ASP A 219 -9.37 13.91 -28.62
C ASP A 219 -10.63 13.11 -28.92
N GLU A 220 -10.63 12.30 -29.98
CA GLU A 220 -11.76 11.45 -30.36
C GLU A 220 -11.88 10.18 -29.50
N ILE A 221 -10.86 9.85 -28.70
CA ILE A 221 -10.83 8.61 -27.93
C ILE A 221 -12.02 8.54 -26.98
N GLU A 222 -12.79 7.49 -27.11
CA GLU A 222 -13.85 7.12 -26.20
C GLU A 222 -13.27 6.38 -24.96
N ILE A 223 -13.77 6.77 -23.79
CA ILE A 223 -13.33 6.12 -22.55
C ILE A 223 -13.99 4.73 -22.43
N PRO A 224 -13.21 3.66 -22.19
CA PRO A 224 -13.74 2.31 -22.15
C PRO A 224 -14.82 2.13 -21.07
N LYS A 225 -15.93 1.50 -21.44
CA LYS A 225 -17.07 1.26 -20.55
C LYS A 225 -17.41 -0.22 -20.39
N THR A 226 -16.72 -1.08 -21.11
CA THR A 226 -16.92 -2.54 -21.09
C THR A 226 -15.59 -3.26 -20.98
N ARG A 227 -15.60 -4.45 -20.42
CA ARG A 227 -14.39 -5.28 -20.28
C ARG A 227 -13.94 -5.94 -21.59
N ASN A 228 -14.83 -6.08 -22.54
CA ASN A 228 -14.66 -6.99 -23.68
C ASN A 228 -13.81 -6.41 -24.82
N THR A 229 -13.24 -5.23 -24.65
CA THR A 229 -12.43 -4.56 -25.67
C THR A 229 -10.94 -4.72 -25.46
N PHE A 230 -10.52 -5.25 -24.32
CA PHE A 230 -9.16 -5.61 -23.87
C PHE A 230 -8.17 -4.44 -23.80
N ASN A 231 -7.45 -4.07 -24.87
CA ASN A 231 -6.34 -3.12 -24.76
C ASN A 231 -6.75 -1.76 -24.23
N ASP A 232 -7.89 -1.24 -24.66
CA ASP A 232 -8.41 0.04 -24.18
C ASP A 232 -8.80 0.02 -22.69
N ILE A 233 -9.44 -1.05 -22.22
CA ILE A 233 -9.82 -1.17 -20.80
C ILE A 233 -8.60 -1.51 -19.92
N ILE A 234 -7.62 -2.25 -20.43
CA ILE A 234 -6.36 -2.49 -19.74
C ILE A 234 -5.61 -1.16 -19.57
N ASP A 235 -5.50 -0.37 -20.63
CA ASP A 235 -4.89 0.95 -20.58
C ASP A 235 -5.61 1.90 -19.62
N TRP A 236 -6.94 1.84 -19.59
CA TRP A 236 -7.72 2.63 -18.63
C TRP A 236 -7.39 2.27 -17.18
N ARG A 237 -7.17 1.01 -16.89
CA ARG A 237 -6.79 0.58 -15.53
C ARG A 237 -5.32 0.84 -15.24
N MET A 238 -4.42 0.58 -16.19
CA MET A 238 -2.98 0.89 -16.05
C MET A 238 -2.70 2.39 -15.90
N PHE A 239 -3.53 3.24 -16.51
CA PHE A 239 -3.48 4.68 -16.26
C PHE A 239 -3.63 5.01 -14.77
N PHE A 240 -4.55 4.38 -14.06
CA PHE A 240 -4.70 4.62 -12.62
C PHE A 240 -3.54 4.06 -11.79
N VAL A 241 -2.97 2.94 -12.19
CA VAL A 241 -1.73 2.41 -11.58
C VAL A 241 -0.59 3.44 -11.72
N HIS A 242 -0.44 4.02 -12.91
CA HIS A 242 0.52 5.09 -13.15
C HIS A 242 0.25 6.34 -12.31
N ILE A 243 -1.00 6.85 -12.29
CA ILE A 243 -1.37 8.06 -11.55
C ILE A 243 -1.17 7.88 -10.04
N LEU A 244 -1.51 6.74 -9.49
CA LEU A 244 -1.28 6.44 -8.07
C LEU A 244 0.22 6.42 -7.77
N GLY A 245 1.02 5.77 -8.62
CA GLY A 245 2.47 5.76 -8.52
C GLY A 245 3.10 7.16 -8.55
N GLU A 246 2.66 8.03 -9.47
CA GLU A 246 3.13 9.42 -9.52
C GLU A 246 2.68 10.24 -8.31
N ASN A 247 1.49 10.00 -7.77
CA ASN A 247 1.04 10.63 -6.53
C ASN A 247 1.93 10.22 -5.35
N VAL A 248 2.23 8.93 -5.20
CA VAL A 248 3.13 8.42 -4.15
C VAL A 248 4.53 9.00 -4.31
N LYS A 249 5.09 8.98 -5.52
CA LYS A 249 6.38 9.60 -5.82
C LYS A 249 6.43 11.05 -5.36
N LYS A 250 5.39 11.82 -5.68
CA LYS A 250 5.30 13.23 -5.30
C LYS A 250 5.26 13.44 -3.78
N ARG A 251 4.62 12.52 -3.03
CA ARG A 251 4.67 12.55 -1.55
C ARG A 251 6.10 12.45 -1.04
N PHE A 252 6.88 11.52 -1.58
CA PHE A 252 8.31 11.38 -1.23
C PHE A 252 9.13 12.60 -1.62
N GLU A 253 8.92 13.18 -2.81
CA GLU A 253 9.61 14.39 -3.25
C GLU A 253 9.35 15.57 -2.31
N VAL A 254 8.10 15.79 -1.91
CA VAL A 254 7.73 16.84 -0.96
C VAL A 254 8.36 16.58 0.40
N ALA A 255 8.28 15.35 0.90
CA ALA A 255 8.86 14.99 2.18
C ALA A 255 10.39 15.14 2.18
N GLN A 256 11.07 14.65 1.15
CA GLN A 256 12.52 14.77 1.01
C GLN A 256 12.98 16.24 0.99
N LYS A 257 12.23 17.08 0.26
CA LYS A 257 12.52 18.51 0.16
C LYS A 257 12.39 19.24 1.51
N GLU A 258 11.31 18.98 2.24
CA GLU A 258 11.00 19.71 3.49
C GLU A 258 11.75 19.15 4.70
N ASP A 259 11.91 17.84 4.82
CA ASP A 259 12.67 17.17 5.88
C ASP A 259 14.19 17.26 5.70
N LYS A 260 14.64 17.46 4.45
CA LYS A 260 16.07 17.52 4.08
C LYS A 260 16.86 16.25 4.41
N GLY A 261 16.17 15.12 4.46
CA GLY A 261 16.76 13.80 4.72
C GLY A 261 17.21 13.59 6.17
N LYS A 262 16.61 14.29 7.12
CA LYS A 262 16.86 14.08 8.55
C LYS A 262 16.32 12.72 9.01
N HIS A 263 15.12 12.36 8.55
CA HIS A 263 14.42 11.14 8.94
C HIS A 263 14.21 10.20 7.74
N PRO A 264 14.15 8.89 7.98
CA PRO A 264 13.78 7.94 6.95
C PRO A 264 12.32 8.13 6.52
N LEU A 265 12.09 7.97 5.22
CA LEU A 265 10.81 8.11 4.58
C LEU A 265 10.27 6.74 4.19
N MET A 266 8.99 6.52 4.44
CA MET A 266 8.26 5.30 4.13
C MET A 266 6.88 5.64 3.54
N CYS A 267 6.37 4.78 2.69
CA CYS A 267 4.94 4.63 2.41
C CYS A 267 4.53 3.20 2.72
N HIS A 268 3.38 3.01 3.33
CA HIS A 268 2.97 1.69 3.71
C HIS A 268 1.89 1.15 2.75
N HIS A 269 2.11 -0.06 2.28
CA HIS A 269 1.32 -0.73 1.25
C HIS A 269 0.18 -1.54 1.87
N VAL A 270 -0.96 -1.62 1.17
CA VAL A 270 -2.04 -2.54 1.52
C VAL A 270 -1.63 -3.99 1.19
N PHE A 271 -2.24 -4.97 1.83
CA PHE A 271 -2.04 -6.38 1.46
C PHE A 271 -2.67 -6.69 0.09
N ILE A 272 -2.00 -7.56 -0.69
CA ILE A 272 -2.41 -7.87 -2.08
C ILE A 272 -3.67 -8.74 -2.10
N GLN A 273 -3.77 -9.71 -1.20
CA GLN A 273 -4.94 -10.60 -1.14
C GLN A 273 -6.21 -9.83 -0.79
N GLY A 274 -7.25 -10.01 -1.61
CA GLY A 274 -8.53 -9.32 -1.43
C GLY A 274 -8.54 -7.85 -1.84
N PHE A 275 -7.43 -7.35 -2.43
CA PHE A 275 -7.30 -5.99 -2.92
C PHE A 275 -6.87 -5.98 -4.39
N PRO A 276 -7.81 -6.27 -5.32
CA PRO A 276 -7.50 -6.39 -6.73
C PRO A 276 -6.86 -5.12 -7.29
N ILE A 277 -5.77 -5.27 -8.05
CA ILE A 277 -5.09 -4.13 -8.67
C ILE A 277 -5.98 -3.38 -9.64
N THR A 278 -6.91 -4.08 -10.28
CA THR A 278 -7.91 -3.48 -11.18
C THR A 278 -8.72 -2.39 -10.50
N SER A 279 -9.09 -2.55 -9.23
CA SER A 279 -9.87 -1.56 -8.48
C SER A 279 -9.01 -0.64 -7.64
N THR A 280 -7.97 -1.15 -7.00
CA THR A 280 -7.12 -0.38 -6.08
C THR A 280 -6.06 0.43 -6.80
N ALA A 281 -5.65 0.01 -7.99
CA ALA A 281 -4.51 0.55 -8.74
C ALA A 281 -3.17 0.49 -7.97
N ASN A 282 -3.10 -0.31 -6.91
CA ASN A 282 -1.98 -0.38 -6.00
C ASN A 282 -0.96 -1.43 -6.47
N ASP A 283 0.16 -0.95 -7.01
CA ASP A 283 1.30 -1.77 -7.41
C ASP A 283 2.44 -1.59 -6.39
N PRO A 284 2.90 -2.67 -5.71
CA PRO A 284 3.97 -2.61 -4.72
C PRO A 284 5.25 -1.95 -5.23
N TRP A 285 5.61 -2.18 -6.49
CA TRP A 285 6.80 -1.58 -7.10
C TRP A 285 6.68 -0.07 -7.24
N ASN A 286 5.47 0.44 -7.50
CA ASN A 286 5.22 1.88 -7.58
C ASN A 286 5.19 2.57 -6.20
N VAL A 287 4.85 1.85 -5.15
CA VAL A 287 4.78 2.40 -3.78
C VAL A 287 6.14 2.37 -3.10
N GLY A 288 6.89 1.26 -3.19
CA GLY A 288 8.11 1.04 -2.40
C GLY A 288 9.40 1.62 -2.96
N LYS A 289 9.45 1.95 -4.26
CA LYS A 289 10.73 2.30 -4.90
C LYS A 289 11.36 3.61 -4.44
N TYR A 290 10.60 4.55 -3.90
CA TYR A 290 11.06 5.91 -3.56
C TYR A 290 11.50 6.10 -2.11
N GLY A 291 11.02 5.28 -1.17
CA GLY A 291 11.31 5.39 0.26
C GLY A 291 12.70 4.91 0.67
N ASP A 292 13.13 5.24 1.88
CA ASP A 292 14.32 4.69 2.52
C ASP A 292 14.05 3.30 3.10
N LEU A 293 12.81 3.03 3.46
CA LEU A 293 12.29 1.72 3.88
C LEU A 293 10.88 1.51 3.32
N HIS A 294 10.40 0.27 3.37
CA HIS A 294 9.08 -0.08 2.87
C HIS A 294 8.22 -0.63 4.00
N GLY A 295 6.99 -0.13 4.11
CA GLY A 295 6.00 -0.62 5.06
C GLY A 295 4.84 -1.35 4.38
N PHE A 296 4.10 -2.16 5.14
CA PHE A 296 2.89 -2.79 4.64
C PHE A 296 1.95 -3.21 5.77
N THR A 297 0.69 -3.45 5.40
CA THR A 297 -0.29 -4.09 6.27
C THR A 297 -0.08 -5.60 6.25
N GLN A 298 0.36 -6.15 7.37
CA GLN A 298 0.66 -7.57 7.49
C GLN A 298 -0.54 -8.37 7.95
N MET A 299 -0.90 -9.36 7.14
CA MET A 299 -1.76 -10.48 7.49
C MET A 299 -0.92 -11.75 7.67
N ASP A 300 -1.55 -12.87 7.99
CA ASP A 300 -0.87 -14.17 8.09
C ASP A 300 -0.56 -14.73 6.69
N ASP A 301 0.32 -14.03 5.94
CA ASP A 301 0.66 -14.32 4.56
C ASP A 301 2.17 -14.19 4.29
N ALA A 302 2.81 -15.33 4.01
CA ALA A 302 4.24 -15.36 3.68
C ALA A 302 4.54 -14.76 2.31
N MET A 303 3.63 -14.90 1.32
CA MET A 303 3.86 -14.38 -0.02
C MET A 303 4.01 -12.86 0.00
N MET A 304 3.18 -12.18 0.79
CA MET A 304 3.26 -10.72 0.89
C MET A 304 4.61 -10.24 1.40
N ILE A 305 5.20 -10.95 2.37
CA ILE A 305 6.53 -10.62 2.89
C ILE A 305 7.57 -10.74 1.76
N ASP A 306 7.54 -11.81 0.97
CA ASP A 306 8.48 -12.01 -0.13
C ASP A 306 8.28 -11.02 -1.28
N VAL A 307 7.05 -10.66 -1.63
CA VAL A 307 6.74 -9.61 -2.61
C VAL A 307 7.34 -8.28 -2.16
N LEU A 308 7.08 -7.87 -0.90
CA LEU A 308 7.56 -6.57 -0.41
C LEU A 308 9.07 -6.52 -0.23
N ARG A 309 9.67 -7.63 0.22
CA ARG A 309 11.13 -7.77 0.26
C ARG A 309 11.73 -7.61 -1.15
N SER A 310 11.10 -8.21 -2.13
CA SER A 310 11.55 -8.14 -3.53
C SER A 310 11.43 -6.74 -4.12
N CYS A 311 10.29 -6.07 -3.95
CA CYS A 311 10.11 -4.72 -4.48
C CYS A 311 10.91 -3.65 -3.70
N ALA A 312 11.27 -3.92 -2.44
CA ALA A 312 12.09 -3.03 -1.64
C ALA A 312 13.56 -2.95 -2.07
N LYS A 313 14.05 -3.91 -2.88
CA LYS A 313 15.42 -3.91 -3.45
C LYS A 313 16.52 -3.77 -2.39
N GLY A 314 16.46 -4.60 -1.36
CA GLY A 314 17.43 -4.60 -0.25
C GLY A 314 17.21 -3.48 0.78
N LYS A 315 16.24 -2.61 0.63
CA LYS A 315 15.83 -1.69 1.68
C LYS A 315 15.12 -2.45 2.80
N PRO A 316 15.17 -1.97 4.05
CA PRO A 316 14.42 -2.59 5.13
C PRO A 316 12.91 -2.60 4.85
N VAL A 317 12.27 -3.69 5.24
CA VAL A 317 10.81 -3.85 5.21
C VAL A 317 10.30 -3.97 6.63
N ILE A 318 9.23 -3.26 6.95
CA ILE A 318 8.57 -3.34 8.26
C ILE A 318 7.08 -3.65 8.10
N SER A 319 6.54 -4.40 9.06
CA SER A 319 5.10 -4.49 9.26
C SER A 319 4.62 -3.18 9.86
N ALA A 320 4.15 -2.24 9.03
CA ALA A 320 3.72 -0.91 9.46
C ALA A 320 2.30 -0.89 10.02
N GLU A 321 1.59 -1.99 9.80
CA GLU A 321 0.28 -2.28 10.36
C GLU A 321 0.09 -3.80 10.40
N MET A 322 0.02 -4.37 11.61
CA MET A 322 -0.16 -5.81 11.78
C MET A 322 -1.56 -6.09 12.31
N LEU A 323 -2.36 -6.77 11.50
CA LEU A 323 -3.72 -7.16 11.84
C LEU A 323 -3.74 -8.58 12.41
N MET A 324 -3.77 -8.70 13.72
CA MET A 324 -3.75 -10.01 14.38
C MET A 324 -5.05 -10.38 15.07
N LEU A 325 -5.68 -9.36 15.65
CA LEU A 325 -6.82 -9.55 16.52
C LEU A 325 -8.10 -9.49 15.70
N MET A 326 -9.21 -9.69 16.39
CA MET A 326 -10.55 -9.72 15.81
C MET A 326 -10.78 -8.64 14.75
N GLY A 327 -11.36 -9.04 13.65
CA GLY A 327 -11.72 -8.17 12.55
C GLY A 327 -12.85 -7.19 12.85
N TYR A 328 -13.72 -6.97 11.89
CA TYR A 328 -14.85 -6.04 12.02
C TYR A 328 -15.83 -6.45 13.10
N THR A 329 -16.54 -5.48 13.69
CA THR A 329 -17.50 -5.65 14.80
C THR A 329 -18.50 -6.78 14.58
N LEU A 330 -18.90 -7.02 13.33
CA LEU A 330 -19.90 -8.03 12.97
C LEU A 330 -19.29 -9.39 12.57
N ASP A 331 -17.97 -9.47 12.48
CA ASP A 331 -17.30 -10.72 12.18
C ASP A 331 -17.27 -11.64 13.41
N ILE A 332 -17.20 -12.93 13.17
CA ILE A 332 -17.01 -13.91 14.25
C ILE A 332 -15.66 -13.62 14.90
N PRO A 333 -15.62 -13.42 16.24
CA PRO A 333 -14.39 -13.17 16.96
C PRO A 333 -13.38 -14.29 16.70
N ARG A 334 -12.18 -13.91 16.25
CA ARG A 334 -11.06 -14.83 16.16
C ARG A 334 -10.35 -14.86 17.49
N PHE A 335 -10.37 -16.01 18.13
CA PHE A 335 -9.52 -16.23 19.31
C PHE A 335 -8.10 -16.46 18.85
N ILE A 336 -7.17 -15.71 19.46
CA ILE A 336 -5.74 -15.90 19.27
C ILE A 336 -5.11 -16.21 20.61
N ASP A 337 -4.11 -17.08 20.59
CA ASP A 337 -3.27 -17.38 21.74
C ASP A 337 -1.85 -16.82 21.56
N GLU A 338 -1.03 -17.03 22.56
CA GLU A 338 0.38 -16.60 22.53
C GLU A 338 1.17 -17.27 21.39
N ASN A 339 0.81 -18.47 20.97
CA ASN A 339 1.51 -19.18 19.89
C ASN A 339 1.14 -18.61 18.51
N ASP A 340 -0.11 -18.19 18.34
CA ASP A 340 -0.53 -17.47 17.12
C ASP A 340 0.25 -16.17 16.96
N ILE A 341 0.40 -15.42 18.05
CA ILE A 341 1.16 -14.17 18.09
C ILE A 341 2.63 -14.43 17.76
N LYS A 342 3.25 -15.41 18.41
CA LYS A 342 4.63 -15.82 18.13
C LYS A 342 4.79 -16.24 16.67
N ARG A 343 3.92 -17.09 16.17
CA ARG A 343 3.98 -17.59 14.80
C ARG A 343 3.97 -16.46 13.79
N LEU A 344 3.08 -15.47 13.95
CA LEU A 344 2.96 -14.36 13.00
C LEU A 344 4.17 -13.43 13.05
N ILE A 345 4.62 -13.04 14.25
CA ILE A 345 5.78 -12.16 14.40
C ILE A 345 7.05 -12.85 13.92
N PHE A 346 7.29 -14.11 14.33
CA PHE A 346 8.50 -14.82 13.92
C PHE A 346 8.51 -15.27 12.47
N ARG A 347 7.33 -15.42 11.81
CA ARG A 347 7.25 -15.52 10.36
C ARG A 347 7.78 -14.23 9.71
N GLY A 348 7.40 -13.07 10.22
CA GLY A 348 7.95 -11.79 9.78
C GLY A 348 9.45 -11.70 9.98
N VAL A 349 9.95 -12.11 11.15
CA VAL A 349 11.40 -12.16 11.44
C VAL A 349 12.13 -13.09 10.47
N ALA A 350 11.60 -14.28 10.22
CA ALA A 350 12.17 -15.24 9.26
C ALA A 350 12.18 -14.69 7.83
N GLY A 351 11.16 -13.90 7.45
CA GLY A 351 11.10 -13.17 6.19
C GLY A 351 11.92 -11.88 6.16
N ASN A 352 12.74 -11.64 7.18
CA ASN A 352 13.65 -10.49 7.30
C ASN A 352 12.95 -9.13 7.53
N LEU A 353 11.75 -9.12 8.12
CA LEU A 353 11.14 -7.86 8.55
C LEU A 353 11.95 -7.20 9.67
N LYS A 354 12.08 -5.87 9.57
CA LYS A 354 12.90 -5.04 10.45
C LYS A 354 12.08 -4.20 11.44
N GLY A 355 10.79 -4.48 11.60
CA GLY A 355 9.92 -3.77 12.54
C GLY A 355 8.48 -4.26 12.50
N PHE A 356 7.75 -3.99 13.58
CA PHE A 356 6.39 -4.47 13.79
C PHE A 356 5.56 -3.41 14.51
N ILE A 357 4.57 -2.86 13.85
CA ILE A 357 3.61 -1.88 14.37
C ILE A 357 2.22 -2.51 14.32
N PHE A 358 1.58 -2.66 15.49
CA PHE A 358 0.29 -3.34 15.60
C PHE A 358 -0.88 -2.40 15.34
N TRP A 359 -1.90 -2.90 14.73
CA TRP A 359 -3.21 -2.28 14.63
C TRP A 359 -4.14 -2.93 15.65
N GLN A 360 -4.51 -2.26 16.75
CA GLN A 360 -4.02 -1.00 17.33
C GLN A 360 -3.93 -1.14 18.86
N TYR A 361 -3.34 -0.18 19.58
CA TYR A 361 -3.21 -0.29 21.03
C TYR A 361 -4.57 -0.30 21.74
N ARG A 362 -5.37 0.73 21.54
CA ARG A 362 -6.71 0.85 22.09
C ARG A 362 -7.76 0.73 20.98
N PRO A 363 -8.83 -0.07 21.16
CA PRO A 363 -9.90 -0.14 20.17
C PRO A 363 -10.55 1.22 19.95
N GLU A 364 -11.08 1.44 18.77
CA GLU A 364 -11.89 2.60 18.51
C GLU A 364 -13.28 2.47 19.11
N ILE A 365 -13.86 3.63 19.47
CA ILE A 365 -15.17 3.70 20.13
C ILE A 365 -16.32 3.85 19.13
N LEU A 366 -16.03 4.26 17.89
CA LEU A 366 -17.02 4.53 16.84
C LEU A 366 -16.59 3.95 15.51
N GLY A 367 -17.56 3.60 14.71
CA GLY A 367 -17.39 3.22 13.31
C GLY A 367 -17.27 1.72 13.10
N ARG A 368 -16.94 1.34 11.87
CA ARG A 368 -16.94 -0.04 11.38
C ARG A 368 -15.98 -0.96 12.12
N GLU A 369 -14.84 -0.45 12.57
CA GLU A 369 -13.80 -1.23 13.25
C GLU A 369 -13.94 -1.21 14.78
N ALA A 370 -14.90 -0.44 15.30
CA ALA A 370 -15.21 -0.45 16.72
C ALA A 370 -16.04 -1.69 17.10
N PRO A 371 -15.80 -2.30 18.27
CA PRO A 371 -14.73 -2.07 19.24
C PRO A 371 -13.59 -3.09 19.11
N THR A 372 -13.17 -3.42 17.91
CA THR A 372 -12.20 -4.50 17.61
C THR A 372 -10.76 -4.00 17.46
N TRP A 373 -9.84 -4.90 17.17
CA TRP A 373 -8.42 -4.64 16.91
C TRP A 373 -7.57 -4.16 18.09
N GLY A 374 -8.09 -4.05 19.30
CA GLY A 374 -7.32 -3.53 20.43
C GLY A 374 -6.35 -4.51 21.06
N LEU A 375 -5.14 -4.05 21.39
CA LEU A 375 -4.22 -4.75 22.31
C LEU A 375 -4.69 -4.62 23.77
N THR A 376 -5.45 -3.59 24.08
CA THR A 376 -6.16 -3.39 25.35
C THR A 376 -7.66 -3.52 25.15
N THR A 377 -8.41 -3.50 26.24
CA THR A 377 -9.87 -3.32 26.22
C THR A 377 -10.22 -1.86 25.87
N LEU A 378 -11.51 -1.56 25.63
CA LEU A 378 -11.99 -0.20 25.38
C LEU A 378 -11.66 0.77 26.53
N ASP A 379 -11.69 0.30 27.77
CA ASP A 379 -11.34 1.07 28.96
C ASP A 379 -9.84 1.02 29.30
N GLY A 380 -9.01 0.55 28.37
CA GLY A 380 -7.56 0.55 28.48
C GLY A 380 -6.96 -0.51 29.40
N LYS A 381 -7.74 -1.48 29.87
CA LYS A 381 -7.21 -2.56 30.69
C LYS A 381 -6.37 -3.54 29.90
N GLU A 382 -5.40 -4.11 30.58
CA GLU A 382 -4.54 -5.13 29.98
C GLU A 382 -5.34 -6.37 29.56
N THR A 383 -4.95 -6.92 28.44
CA THR A 383 -5.46 -8.19 27.92
C THR A 383 -4.40 -9.28 28.07
N PRO A 384 -4.79 -10.57 28.07
CA PRO A 384 -3.81 -11.64 28.16
C PRO A 384 -2.75 -11.61 27.04
N TRP A 385 -3.14 -11.19 25.84
CA TRP A 385 -2.22 -11.10 24.70
C TRP A 385 -1.27 -9.89 24.75
N LEU A 386 -1.61 -8.81 25.47
CA LEU A 386 -0.72 -7.66 25.63
C LEU A 386 0.61 -8.07 26.30
N LYS A 387 0.56 -8.95 27.27
CA LYS A 387 1.75 -9.48 27.94
C LYS A 387 2.61 -10.32 26.99
N ALA A 388 1.99 -11.10 26.09
CA ALA A 388 2.70 -11.87 25.08
C ALA A 388 3.45 -10.94 24.11
N PHE A 389 2.81 -9.87 23.65
CA PHE A 389 3.46 -8.84 22.83
C PHE A 389 4.64 -8.19 23.54
N SER A 390 4.47 -7.79 24.81
CA SER A 390 5.55 -7.21 25.62
C SER A 390 6.77 -8.13 25.70
N ASN A 391 6.56 -9.41 26.00
CA ASN A 391 7.62 -10.39 26.09
C ASN A 391 8.37 -10.56 24.76
N ILE A 392 7.64 -10.66 23.67
CA ILE A 392 8.24 -10.79 22.33
C ILE A 392 9.04 -9.53 21.98
N GLY A 393 8.48 -8.34 22.23
CA GLY A 393 9.15 -7.07 21.98
C GLY A 393 10.50 -6.96 22.69
N ARG A 394 10.57 -7.40 23.96
CA ARG A 394 11.83 -7.46 24.72
C ARG A 394 12.84 -8.43 24.13
N VAL A 395 12.38 -9.59 23.62
CA VAL A 395 13.25 -10.56 22.93
C VAL A 395 13.80 -9.96 21.62
N LEU A 396 12.95 -9.32 20.82
CA LEU A 396 13.38 -8.67 19.58
C LEU A 396 14.38 -7.56 19.85
N GLN A 397 14.11 -6.71 20.85
CA GLN A 397 14.99 -5.60 21.21
C GLN A 397 16.36 -6.10 21.75
N LYS A 398 16.38 -7.15 22.56
CA LYS A 398 17.64 -7.77 23.04
C LYS A 398 18.50 -8.28 21.87
N ASN A 399 17.89 -8.69 20.77
CA ASN A 399 18.56 -9.23 19.59
C ASN A 399 18.57 -8.24 18.41
N ALA A 400 18.28 -6.96 18.66
CA ALA A 400 18.06 -5.98 17.59
C ALA A 400 19.25 -5.85 16.64
N GLU A 401 20.47 -5.83 17.15
CA GLU A 401 21.69 -5.74 16.33
C GLU A 401 21.84 -6.94 15.39
N PHE A 402 21.62 -8.14 15.90
CA PHE A 402 21.67 -9.36 15.11
C PHE A 402 20.58 -9.38 14.03
N LEU A 403 19.33 -9.09 14.41
CA LEU A 403 18.19 -9.10 13.51
C LEU A 403 18.29 -8.00 12.44
N TRP A 404 18.83 -6.83 12.82
CA TRP A 404 19.03 -5.75 11.86
C TRP A 404 20.06 -6.09 10.79
N ASN A 405 21.14 -6.76 11.16
CA ASN A 405 22.22 -7.16 10.24
C ASN A 405 21.96 -8.50 9.52
N ALA A 406 20.92 -9.23 9.92
CA ALA A 406 20.57 -10.47 9.24
C ALA A 406 20.08 -10.16 7.81
N GLU A 407 20.47 -11.01 6.88
CA GLU A 407 20.10 -10.93 5.47
C GLU A 407 19.35 -12.21 5.07
N PRO A 408 18.37 -12.15 4.17
CA PRO A 408 17.70 -13.34 3.66
C PRO A 408 18.68 -14.21 2.85
N VAL A 409 18.46 -15.50 2.89
CA VAL A 409 19.20 -16.41 1.99
C VAL A 409 18.83 -16.06 0.54
N LYS A 410 19.85 -15.95 -0.32
CA LYS A 410 19.68 -15.58 -1.72
C LYS A 410 18.76 -16.57 -2.44
N ALA A 411 17.74 -16.07 -3.12
CA ALA A 411 16.85 -16.88 -3.91
C ALA A 411 17.53 -17.32 -5.23
N GLU A 412 17.28 -18.55 -5.65
CA GLU A 412 17.69 -19.08 -6.95
C GLU A 412 16.52 -19.17 -7.94
N ALA A 413 15.30 -18.98 -7.44
CA ALA A 413 14.06 -18.94 -8.22
C ALA A 413 13.40 -17.56 -8.14
N ALA A 414 12.81 -17.14 -9.25
CA ALA A 414 12.02 -15.93 -9.33
C ALA A 414 10.61 -16.22 -9.83
N LEU A 415 9.64 -15.49 -9.30
CA LEU A 415 8.25 -15.45 -9.78
C LEU A 415 7.97 -14.10 -10.45
N LEU A 416 7.36 -14.11 -11.63
CA LEU A 416 6.95 -12.87 -12.27
C LEU A 416 5.66 -12.34 -11.64
N TYR A 417 5.72 -11.15 -11.06
CA TYR A 417 4.56 -10.38 -10.63
C TYR A 417 4.17 -9.39 -11.74
N ASN A 418 3.10 -9.69 -12.46
CA ASN A 418 2.68 -8.90 -13.62
C ASN A 418 1.31 -8.25 -13.41
N PRO A 419 1.24 -6.93 -13.11
CA PRO A 419 -0.01 -6.19 -12.96
C PRO A 419 -0.94 -6.27 -14.17
N GLU A 420 -0.38 -6.24 -15.37
CA GLU A 420 -1.16 -6.29 -16.61
C GLU A 420 -1.86 -7.63 -16.81
N ASN A 421 -1.21 -8.74 -16.42
CA ASN A 421 -1.85 -10.06 -16.42
C ASN A 421 -3.04 -10.13 -15.44
N GLN A 422 -2.95 -9.49 -14.29
CA GLN A 422 -4.06 -9.44 -13.33
C GLN A 422 -5.24 -8.65 -13.92
N ILE A 423 -4.97 -7.49 -14.50
CA ILE A 423 -6.00 -6.66 -15.17
C ILE A 423 -6.58 -7.40 -16.38
N PHE A 424 -5.75 -8.09 -17.18
CA PHE A 424 -6.21 -8.89 -18.30
C PHE A 424 -7.10 -10.05 -17.85
N ALA A 425 -6.74 -10.75 -16.76
CA ALA A 425 -7.58 -11.79 -16.19
C ALA A 425 -8.96 -11.24 -15.81
N TRP A 426 -9.00 -10.07 -15.17
CA TRP A 426 -10.25 -9.41 -14.88
C TRP A 426 -11.00 -8.99 -16.14
N ALA A 427 -10.36 -8.40 -17.13
CA ALA A 427 -10.98 -7.98 -18.38
C ALA A 427 -11.62 -9.17 -19.11
N SER A 428 -10.97 -10.32 -19.12
CA SER A 428 -11.44 -11.54 -19.82
C SER A 428 -12.51 -12.31 -19.05
N THR A 429 -12.37 -12.43 -17.71
CA THR A 429 -13.21 -13.36 -16.91
C THR A 429 -14.12 -12.68 -15.89
N GLY A 430 -13.93 -11.37 -15.62
CA GLY A 430 -14.67 -10.60 -14.62
C GLY A 430 -14.06 -10.58 -13.23
N ASN A 431 -12.93 -11.28 -13.01
CA ASN A 431 -12.20 -11.24 -11.76
C ASN A 431 -10.71 -11.57 -11.97
N GLU A 432 -9.87 -11.18 -11.02
CA GLU A 432 -8.42 -11.43 -11.06
C GLU A 432 -8.03 -12.80 -10.45
N LYS A 433 -8.98 -13.57 -9.95
CA LYS A 433 -8.70 -14.77 -9.14
C LYS A 433 -7.84 -15.79 -9.85
N ASN A 434 -7.99 -15.95 -11.16
CA ASN A 434 -7.17 -16.91 -11.91
C ASN A 434 -5.69 -16.53 -11.83
N ALA A 435 -5.35 -15.26 -12.04
CA ALA A 435 -3.97 -14.78 -11.96
C ALA A 435 -3.43 -14.80 -10.52
N THR A 436 -4.21 -14.31 -9.56
CA THR A 436 -3.79 -14.23 -8.16
C THR A 436 -3.70 -15.61 -7.50
N ASN A 437 -4.62 -16.53 -7.78
CA ASN A 437 -4.57 -17.90 -7.26
C ASN A 437 -3.40 -18.70 -7.86
N SER A 438 -3.09 -18.49 -9.13
CA SER A 438 -1.90 -19.10 -9.74
C SER A 438 -0.63 -18.63 -9.03
N LEU A 439 -0.47 -17.33 -8.85
CA LEU A 439 0.67 -16.75 -8.13
C LEU A 439 0.80 -17.29 -6.70
N LEU A 440 -0.32 -17.30 -5.96
CA LEU A 440 -0.40 -17.82 -4.60
C LEU A 440 -0.06 -19.31 -4.52
N GLY A 441 -0.60 -20.11 -5.45
CA GLY A 441 -0.41 -21.56 -5.48
C GLY A 441 1.05 -21.94 -5.71
N VAL A 442 1.71 -21.26 -6.65
CA VAL A 442 3.13 -21.50 -6.95
C VAL A 442 4.01 -21.06 -5.78
N HIS A 443 3.77 -19.85 -5.24
CA HIS A 443 4.52 -19.38 -4.07
C HIS A 443 4.37 -20.33 -2.90
N LYS A 444 3.13 -20.75 -2.59
CA LYS A 444 2.85 -21.70 -1.51
C LYS A 444 3.60 -23.02 -1.69
N ALA A 445 3.58 -23.59 -2.90
CA ALA A 445 4.28 -24.84 -3.18
C ALA A 445 5.80 -24.71 -2.95
N LEU A 446 6.43 -23.62 -3.40
CA LEU A 446 7.84 -23.38 -3.19
C LEU A 446 8.16 -23.11 -1.71
N TYR A 447 7.36 -22.31 -1.03
CA TYR A 447 7.51 -21.99 0.38
C TYR A 447 7.43 -23.24 1.27
N GLU A 448 6.45 -24.12 1.05
CA GLU A 448 6.27 -25.38 1.80
C GLU A 448 7.43 -26.36 1.59
N HIS A 449 8.18 -26.24 0.49
CA HIS A 449 9.37 -27.03 0.20
C HIS A 449 10.68 -26.30 0.59
N ASN A 450 10.60 -25.19 1.34
CA ASN A 450 11.74 -24.37 1.76
C ASN A 450 12.60 -23.85 0.58
N ILE A 451 11.97 -23.56 -0.55
CA ILE A 451 12.62 -22.94 -1.69
C ILE A 451 12.38 -21.43 -1.61
N ASN A 452 13.47 -20.69 -1.38
CA ASN A 452 13.39 -19.23 -1.37
C ASN A 452 13.12 -18.68 -2.76
N VAL A 453 12.22 -17.71 -2.83
CA VAL A 453 11.87 -17.06 -4.09
C VAL A 453 11.94 -15.54 -3.95
N ASP A 454 12.31 -14.88 -5.03
CA ASP A 454 12.10 -13.45 -5.20
C ASP A 454 10.99 -13.22 -6.21
N PHE A 455 10.32 -12.08 -6.10
CA PHE A 455 9.40 -11.61 -7.12
C PHE A 455 10.11 -10.59 -8.01
N ILE A 456 9.86 -10.63 -9.31
CA ILE A 456 10.34 -9.64 -10.28
C ILE A 456 9.16 -9.05 -11.04
N HIS A 457 9.24 -7.74 -11.26
CA HIS A 457 8.25 -6.99 -12.04
C HIS A 457 8.66 -6.96 -13.54
N PRO A 458 7.72 -6.84 -14.49
CA PRO A 458 8.06 -6.69 -15.91
C PRO A 458 9.11 -5.60 -16.20
N ASP A 459 9.02 -4.43 -15.55
CA ASP A 459 10.00 -3.35 -15.68
C ASP A 459 11.43 -3.72 -15.29
N GLU A 460 11.59 -4.80 -14.54
CA GLU A 460 12.88 -5.29 -14.03
C GLU A 460 13.49 -6.39 -14.87
N ILE A 461 12.77 -6.89 -15.87
CA ILE A 461 13.27 -7.94 -16.76
C ILE A 461 14.43 -7.41 -17.61
N LYS A 462 15.63 -7.66 -17.11
CA LYS A 462 16.92 -7.38 -17.77
C LYS A 462 17.81 -8.61 -17.63
N ILE A 463 18.68 -8.83 -18.61
CA ILE A 463 19.57 -9.99 -18.61
C ILE A 463 20.41 -10.04 -17.34
N GLU A 464 20.91 -8.89 -16.87
CA GLU A 464 21.73 -8.79 -15.65
C GLU A 464 20.96 -9.19 -14.39
N ILE A 465 19.67 -8.93 -14.35
CA ILE A 465 18.80 -9.32 -13.24
C ILE A 465 18.48 -10.81 -13.32
N LEU A 466 18.09 -11.30 -14.50
CA LEU A 466 17.75 -12.71 -14.70
C LEU A 466 18.93 -13.65 -14.41
N LYS A 467 20.16 -13.24 -14.65
CA LYS A 467 21.40 -14.01 -14.31
C LYS A 467 21.55 -14.31 -12.82
N ASN A 468 20.82 -13.61 -11.94
CA ASN A 468 20.81 -13.93 -10.50
C ASN A 468 20.00 -15.19 -10.17
N TYR A 469 19.17 -15.66 -11.09
CA TYR A 469 18.25 -16.77 -10.88
C TYR A 469 18.57 -17.94 -11.82
N LYS A 470 18.30 -19.16 -11.33
CA LYS A 470 18.36 -20.39 -12.14
C LYS A 470 17.01 -20.68 -12.79
N VAL A 471 15.92 -20.31 -12.10
CA VAL A 471 14.54 -20.58 -12.53
C VAL A 471 13.75 -19.28 -12.55
N LEU A 472 13.02 -19.04 -13.62
CA LEU A 472 11.96 -18.06 -13.71
C LEU A 472 10.64 -18.79 -13.91
N TYR A 473 9.71 -18.63 -12.97
CA TYR A 473 8.34 -19.11 -13.12
C TYR A 473 7.42 -17.94 -13.44
N ILE A 474 6.62 -18.09 -14.50
CA ILE A 474 5.62 -17.09 -14.89
C ILE A 474 4.22 -17.67 -14.66
N PRO A 475 3.57 -17.33 -13.52
CA PRO A 475 2.20 -17.72 -13.25
C PRO A 475 1.25 -16.97 -14.18
N PHE A 476 0.21 -17.62 -14.66
CA PHE A 476 -0.80 -17.02 -15.52
C PHE A 476 -0.19 -16.14 -16.65
N PRO A 477 0.58 -16.71 -17.57
CA PRO A 477 1.46 -16.00 -18.48
C PRO A 477 0.76 -15.52 -19.78
N TYR A 478 -0.41 -14.92 -19.69
CA TYR A 478 -1.23 -14.59 -20.86
C TYR A 478 -0.69 -13.39 -21.64
N VAL A 479 -0.30 -12.34 -20.94
CA VAL A 479 0.15 -11.08 -21.54
C VAL A 479 1.62 -10.86 -21.22
N LEU A 480 2.45 -10.73 -22.24
CA LEU A 480 3.87 -10.38 -22.13
C LEU A 480 4.25 -9.45 -23.28
N ASP A 481 5.04 -8.44 -22.94
CA ASP A 481 5.68 -7.55 -23.93
C ASP A 481 6.72 -8.31 -24.75
N GLU A 482 6.82 -8.01 -26.06
CA GLU A 482 7.76 -8.68 -26.98
C GLU A 482 9.23 -8.46 -26.57
N THR A 483 9.55 -7.29 -26.04
CA THR A 483 10.93 -7.00 -25.58
C THR A 483 11.26 -7.82 -24.34
N ILE A 484 10.30 -8.07 -23.46
CA ILE A 484 10.43 -8.96 -22.31
C ILE A 484 10.63 -10.39 -22.77
N CYS A 485 9.79 -10.87 -23.70
CA CYS A 485 9.91 -12.21 -24.29
C CYS A 485 11.30 -12.45 -24.92
N SER A 486 11.82 -11.45 -25.65
CA SER A 486 13.14 -11.52 -26.25
C SER A 486 14.27 -11.68 -25.23
N LYS A 487 14.20 -10.93 -24.12
CA LYS A 487 15.19 -11.04 -23.03
C LYS A 487 15.11 -12.38 -22.30
N ILE A 488 13.89 -12.87 -22.04
CA ILE A 488 13.68 -14.19 -21.43
C ILE A 488 14.23 -15.29 -22.36
N LYS A 489 13.95 -15.21 -23.66
CA LYS A 489 14.49 -16.15 -24.65
C LYS A 489 16.01 -16.18 -24.66
N GLN A 490 16.66 -15.01 -24.64
CA GLN A 490 18.11 -14.92 -24.55
C GLN A 490 18.61 -15.58 -23.25
N TRP A 491 18.02 -15.28 -22.09
CA TRP A 491 18.43 -15.85 -20.82
C TRP A 491 18.26 -17.39 -20.78
N VAL A 492 17.19 -17.93 -21.40
CA VAL A 492 17.01 -19.39 -21.54
C VAL A 492 18.11 -19.99 -22.42
N ASN A 493 18.46 -19.34 -23.52
CA ASN A 493 19.59 -19.80 -24.39
C ASN A 493 20.94 -19.79 -23.64
N ASP A 494 21.11 -18.89 -22.67
CA ASP A 494 22.28 -18.81 -21.80
C ASP A 494 22.24 -19.82 -20.60
N GLY A 495 21.22 -20.70 -20.55
CA GLY A 495 21.13 -21.80 -19.58
C GLY A 495 20.10 -21.58 -18.43
N GLY A 496 19.30 -20.53 -18.48
CA GLY A 496 18.20 -20.31 -17.53
C GLY A 496 17.03 -21.28 -17.78
N VAL A 497 16.29 -21.61 -16.73
CA VAL A 497 15.11 -22.48 -16.78
C VAL A 497 13.84 -21.67 -16.68
N LEU A 498 13.04 -21.66 -17.74
CA LEU A 498 11.74 -21.03 -17.77
C LEU A 498 10.64 -22.05 -17.50
N ILE A 499 9.76 -21.75 -16.56
CA ILE A 499 8.52 -22.50 -16.30
C ILE A 499 7.36 -21.54 -16.52
N GLY A 500 6.42 -21.92 -17.36
CA GLY A 500 5.19 -21.16 -17.62
C GLY A 500 4.00 -22.08 -17.63
N GLU A 501 2.84 -21.52 -17.27
CA GLU A 501 1.57 -22.23 -17.37
C GLU A 501 1.04 -22.21 -18.81
N CYS A 502 -0.14 -22.78 -19.04
CA CYS A 502 -0.77 -22.81 -20.37
C CYS A 502 -1.08 -21.40 -20.90
N TYR A 503 -1.20 -21.28 -22.21
CA TYR A 503 -1.37 -20.00 -22.95
C TYR A 503 -0.21 -19.01 -22.81
N PHE A 504 0.99 -19.50 -22.63
CA PHE A 504 2.19 -18.70 -22.46
C PHE A 504 2.36 -17.68 -23.58
N ALA A 505 2.43 -16.39 -23.22
CA ALA A 505 2.55 -15.26 -24.13
C ALA A 505 1.56 -15.29 -25.30
N GLY A 506 0.33 -15.73 -25.03
CA GLY A 506 -0.73 -15.80 -26.03
C GLY A 506 -1.20 -14.43 -26.49
N TRP A 507 -0.93 -13.39 -25.72
CA TRP A 507 -1.23 -11.99 -26.03
C TRP A 507 0.00 -11.10 -25.84
N ASN A 508 0.29 -10.30 -26.87
CA ASN A 508 1.16 -9.14 -26.72
C ASN A 508 0.33 -7.98 -26.16
N ILE A 509 0.88 -7.21 -25.23
CA ILE A 509 0.17 -6.07 -24.65
C ILE A 509 -0.10 -4.94 -25.65
N GLU A 510 0.64 -4.89 -26.72
CA GLU A 510 0.49 -3.87 -27.77
C GLU A 510 -0.43 -4.32 -28.93
N HIS A 511 -0.89 -5.60 -28.93
CA HIS A 511 -1.70 -6.13 -30.06
C HIS A 511 -2.78 -7.11 -29.58
#